data_d6ef234471c8ee2ff9cdb7919259542c
#
_entry.id   d6ef234471c8ee2ff9cdb7919259542c
#
_cell.length_a   1.000
_cell.length_b   1.000
_cell.length_c   1.000
_cell.angle_alpha   90.00
_cell.angle_beta   90.00
_cell.angle_gamma   90.00
#
_symmetry.space_group_name_H-M   'P 1'
#
loop_
_entity.id
_entity.type
_entity.pdbx_description
1 polymer ?
#
loop_
_entity_poly.entity_id
_entity_poly.type
_entity_poly.pdbx_seq_one_letter_code
_entity_poly.pdbx_strand_id
1 'polypeptide(L)'
;SQPLPMAQVENQTTINFEINTPYSIQSDSKNYTVDMVTYELPALYQYFAVPKVSNTAYLIAGITNWEQYQLLEGEANVFFEQTFIGKSLLDVRYATDTLEISLGRDKKVTIEREKESDFTEKSFLGNKKTASRLWKTTIKNNKSQPVSMVVLDQVPVSTLEEIEVEIQSLSGGKHDVKTGEIKWE
;
A
#
# COMPACT_ATOMS: atom_id res chain seq x y z
N SER A 1 -19.05 -22.77 3.84
CA SER A 1 -19.75 -22.88 5.12
C SER A 1 -20.54 -21.61 5.33
N GLN A 2 -21.78 -21.70 5.81
CA GLN A 2 -22.53 -20.52 6.20
C GLN A 2 -22.00 -20.05 7.56
N PRO A 3 -21.81 -18.72 7.77
CA PRO A 3 -21.44 -18.21 9.08
C PRO A 3 -22.51 -18.53 10.12
N LEU A 4 -22.07 -18.76 11.34
CA LEU A 4 -22.96 -19.04 12.45
C LEU A 4 -23.71 -17.77 12.86
N PRO A 5 -25.00 -17.87 13.28
CA PRO A 5 -25.71 -16.73 13.80
C PRO A 5 -25.06 -16.27 15.11
N MET A 6 -24.67 -15.01 15.15
CA MET A 6 -24.03 -14.38 16.30
C MET A 6 -24.80 -13.15 16.77
N ALA A 7 -24.73 -12.89 18.07
CA ALA A 7 -25.07 -11.59 18.62
C ALA A 7 -23.78 -10.85 18.98
N GLN A 8 -23.66 -9.62 18.57
CA GLN A 8 -22.60 -8.71 18.97
C GLN A 8 -23.14 -7.85 20.12
N VAL A 9 -22.45 -7.90 21.25
CA VAL A 9 -22.78 -7.10 22.44
C VAL A 9 -21.67 -6.09 22.65
N GLU A 10 -21.97 -4.82 22.42
CA GLU A 10 -21.07 -3.72 22.62
C GLU A 10 -21.19 -3.19 24.04
N ASN A 11 -20.07 -3.14 24.76
CA ASN A 11 -19.92 -2.45 26.03
C ASN A 11 -18.93 -1.30 25.84
N GLN A 12 -18.92 -0.30 26.72
CA GLN A 12 -18.07 0.90 26.61
C GLN A 12 -16.56 0.61 26.47
N THR A 13 -16.10 -0.58 26.84
CA THR A 13 -14.67 -0.94 26.85
C THR A 13 -14.37 -2.30 26.22
N THR A 14 -15.36 -3.07 25.82
CA THR A 14 -15.14 -4.44 25.35
C THR A 14 -16.19 -4.83 24.30
N ILE A 15 -15.74 -5.45 23.23
CA ILE A 15 -16.59 -6.06 22.22
C ILE A 15 -16.63 -7.57 22.50
N ASN A 16 -17.84 -8.11 22.71
CA ASN A 16 -18.04 -9.54 22.89
C ASN A 16 -18.79 -10.12 21.68
N PHE A 17 -18.29 -11.23 21.17
CA PHE A 17 -18.95 -11.98 20.11
C PHE A 17 -19.56 -13.25 20.74
N GLU A 18 -20.87 -13.32 20.79
CA GLU A 18 -21.59 -14.49 21.30
C GLU A 18 -22.06 -15.36 20.13
N ILE A 19 -21.61 -16.60 20.09
CA ILE A 19 -22.07 -17.59 19.12
C ILE A 19 -23.36 -18.23 19.65
N ASN A 20 -24.47 -17.89 19.05
CA ASN A 20 -25.79 -18.36 19.50
C ASN A 20 -26.08 -19.83 19.16
N THR A 21 -25.35 -20.42 18.22
CA THR A 21 -25.49 -21.83 17.84
C THR A 21 -24.36 -22.65 18.42
N PRO A 22 -24.66 -23.74 19.16
CA PRO A 22 -23.60 -24.60 19.67
C PRO A 22 -22.73 -25.17 18.57
N TYR A 23 -21.41 -25.05 18.75
CA TYR A 23 -20.42 -25.63 17.86
C TYR A 23 -19.71 -26.78 18.54
N SER A 24 -19.61 -27.93 17.85
CA SER A 24 -18.97 -29.12 18.41
C SER A 24 -17.49 -29.11 18.00
N ILE A 25 -16.58 -28.96 18.98
CA ILE A 25 -15.15 -29.07 18.79
C ILE A 25 -14.69 -30.41 19.37
N GLN A 26 -14.01 -31.21 18.58
CA GLN A 26 -13.46 -32.49 19.03
C GLN A 26 -12.24 -32.24 19.94
N SER A 27 -12.13 -33.04 20.99
CA SER A 27 -10.98 -32.97 21.91
C SER A 27 -9.82 -33.81 21.36
N ASP A 28 -9.19 -33.34 20.26
CA ASP A 28 -8.13 -34.05 19.54
C ASP A 28 -6.81 -33.27 19.43
N SER A 29 -6.65 -32.21 20.23
CA SER A 29 -5.48 -31.32 20.23
C SER A 29 -5.18 -30.63 18.89
N LYS A 30 -6.18 -30.52 18.00
CA LYS A 30 -6.06 -29.76 16.74
C LYS A 30 -6.64 -28.37 16.90
N ASN A 31 -6.15 -27.46 16.06
CA ASN A 31 -6.72 -26.12 15.96
C ASN A 31 -7.93 -26.15 14.99
N TYR A 32 -9.05 -25.66 15.45
CA TYR A 32 -10.26 -25.49 14.65
C TYR A 32 -10.49 -24.01 14.37
N THR A 33 -10.75 -23.69 13.11
CA THR A 33 -11.16 -22.33 12.72
C THR A 33 -12.67 -22.28 12.65
N VAL A 34 -13.25 -21.29 13.32
CA VAL A 34 -14.69 -21.03 13.32
C VAL A 34 -14.92 -19.68 12.66
N ASP A 35 -15.76 -19.68 11.60
CA ASP A 35 -16.17 -18.44 10.96
C ASP A 35 -17.20 -17.73 11.85
N MET A 36 -16.86 -16.57 12.37
CA MET A 36 -17.74 -15.80 13.26
C MET A 36 -18.72 -14.94 12.46
N VAL A 37 -18.21 -14.12 11.57
CA VAL A 37 -19.00 -13.17 10.78
C VAL A 37 -18.38 -12.98 9.39
N THR A 38 -19.23 -12.74 8.40
CA THR A 38 -18.82 -12.39 7.04
C THR A 38 -19.41 -11.04 6.66
N TYR A 39 -18.58 -10.13 6.20
CA TYR A 39 -18.99 -8.84 5.69
C TYR A 39 -18.66 -8.73 4.19
N GLU A 40 -19.57 -8.14 3.44
CA GLU A 40 -19.32 -7.68 2.08
C GLU A 40 -19.03 -6.19 2.11
N LEU A 41 -17.78 -5.82 1.81
CA LEU A 41 -17.31 -4.45 1.92
C LEU A 41 -17.04 -3.88 0.54
N PRO A 42 -17.58 -2.69 0.20
CA PRO A 42 -17.17 -2.00 -1.00
C PRO A 42 -15.72 -1.56 -0.88
N ALA A 43 -14.90 -1.87 -1.87
CA ALA A 43 -13.50 -1.48 -1.89
C ALA A 43 -13.13 -0.79 -3.21
N LEU A 44 -12.27 0.21 -3.11
CA LEU A 44 -11.61 0.83 -4.25
C LEU A 44 -10.23 0.20 -4.43
N TYR A 45 -9.92 -0.21 -5.66
CA TYR A 45 -8.67 -0.86 -5.97
C TYR A 45 -7.72 0.10 -6.66
N GLN A 46 -6.50 0.20 -6.15
CA GLN A 46 -5.46 1.05 -6.71
C GLN A 46 -4.11 0.34 -6.64
N TYR A 47 -3.29 0.50 -7.67
CA TYR A 47 -1.91 0.06 -7.62
C TYR A 47 -1.04 1.10 -6.94
N PHE A 48 -0.05 0.61 -6.23
CA PHE A 48 0.92 1.44 -5.53
C PHE A 48 2.34 0.94 -5.83
N ALA A 49 3.26 1.86 -6.09
CA ALA A 49 4.64 1.53 -6.34
C ALA A 49 5.61 2.61 -5.86
N VAL A 50 6.76 2.17 -5.39
CA VAL A 50 7.92 3.01 -5.04
C VAL A 50 9.13 2.48 -5.80
N PRO A 51 9.32 2.84 -7.08
CA PRO A 51 10.37 2.27 -7.94
C PRO A 51 11.79 2.51 -7.42
N LYS A 52 12.00 3.55 -6.64
CA LYS A 52 13.27 3.81 -5.94
C LYS A 52 13.66 2.71 -4.95
N VAL A 53 12.66 2.01 -4.38
CA VAL A 53 12.83 0.94 -3.39
C VAL A 53 12.69 -0.44 -4.03
N SER A 54 11.68 -0.63 -4.87
CA SER A 54 11.38 -1.91 -5.52
C SER A 54 10.62 -1.69 -6.83
N ASN A 55 11.03 -2.41 -7.87
CA ASN A 55 10.34 -2.41 -9.17
C ASN A 55 9.07 -3.29 -9.15
N THR A 56 8.27 -3.16 -8.11
CA THR A 56 7.09 -3.99 -7.89
C THR A 56 5.85 -3.13 -7.75
N ALA A 57 4.78 -3.49 -8.46
CA ALA A 57 3.45 -2.94 -8.26
C ALA A 57 2.67 -3.78 -7.25
N TYR A 58 2.11 -3.14 -6.24
CA TYR A 58 1.25 -3.75 -5.24
C TYR A 58 -0.19 -3.32 -5.49
N LEU A 59 -1.12 -4.27 -5.45
CA LEU A 59 -2.55 -3.97 -5.47
C LEU A 59 -3.01 -3.70 -4.05
N ILE A 60 -3.65 -2.55 -3.84
CA ILE A 60 -4.20 -2.12 -2.55
C ILE A 60 -5.71 -2.04 -2.68
N ALA A 61 -6.42 -2.59 -1.72
CA ALA A 61 -7.86 -2.38 -1.53
C ALA A 61 -8.07 -1.33 -0.44
N GLY A 62 -8.70 -0.23 -0.79
CA GLY A 62 -9.11 0.83 0.14
C GLY A 62 -10.59 0.66 0.51
N ILE A 63 -10.88 0.51 1.78
CA ILE A 63 -12.23 0.31 2.34
C ILE A 63 -12.59 1.55 3.14
N THR A 64 -13.66 2.25 2.74
CA THR A 64 -14.20 3.39 3.47
C THR A 64 -15.32 2.95 4.42
N ASN A 65 -15.61 3.75 5.44
CA ASN A 65 -16.62 3.48 6.47
C ASN A 65 -16.41 2.11 7.15
N TRP A 66 -15.17 1.71 7.30
CA TRP A 66 -14.76 0.42 7.87
C TRP A 66 -15.09 0.31 9.37
N GLU A 67 -15.17 1.43 10.09
CA GLU A 67 -15.40 1.52 11.53
C GLU A 67 -16.72 0.85 11.95
N GLN A 68 -17.75 0.94 11.11
CA GLN A 68 -19.06 0.32 11.38
C GLN A 68 -19.03 -1.21 11.49
N TYR A 69 -17.96 -1.84 10.98
CA TYR A 69 -17.82 -3.30 11.01
C TYR A 69 -17.06 -3.81 12.23
N GLN A 70 -16.57 -2.90 13.08
CA GLN A 70 -15.84 -3.24 14.31
C GLN A 70 -14.76 -4.30 14.09
N LEU A 71 -13.97 -4.11 13.05
CA LEU A 71 -12.92 -5.05 12.66
C LEU A 71 -11.87 -5.13 13.78
N LEU A 72 -11.46 -6.35 14.11
CA LEU A 72 -10.39 -6.59 15.07
C LEU A 72 -9.03 -6.54 14.39
N GLU A 73 -8.04 -5.96 15.07
CA GLU A 73 -6.66 -6.03 14.62
C GLU A 73 -6.11 -7.45 14.71
N GLY A 74 -5.22 -7.81 13.80
CA GLY A 74 -4.59 -9.11 13.81
C GLY A 74 -4.03 -9.55 12.47
N GLU A 75 -3.42 -10.73 12.47
CA GLU A 75 -2.93 -11.36 11.24
C GLU A 75 -4.12 -11.85 10.41
N ALA A 76 -4.20 -11.39 9.15
CA ALA A 76 -5.23 -11.77 8.20
C ALA A 76 -4.64 -12.59 7.06
N ASN A 77 -5.30 -13.68 6.69
CA ASN A 77 -5.01 -14.39 5.44
C ASN A 77 -5.71 -13.68 4.29
N VAL A 78 -4.95 -13.29 3.28
CA VAL A 78 -5.46 -12.55 2.14
C VAL A 78 -5.63 -13.49 0.95
N PHE A 79 -6.83 -13.48 0.36
CA PHE A 79 -7.18 -14.21 -0.84
C PHE A 79 -7.61 -13.23 -1.93
N PHE A 80 -7.12 -13.42 -3.14
CA PHE A 80 -7.56 -12.69 -4.32
C PHE A 80 -8.02 -13.68 -5.39
N GLU A 81 -9.20 -13.50 -5.95
CA GLU A 81 -9.80 -14.43 -6.92
C GLU A 81 -9.71 -15.90 -6.44
N GLN A 82 -10.06 -16.16 -5.18
CA GLN A 82 -10.00 -17.48 -4.51
C GLN A 82 -8.58 -18.07 -4.35
N THR A 83 -7.56 -17.33 -4.70
CA THR A 83 -6.16 -17.77 -4.54
C THR A 83 -5.57 -17.12 -3.29
N PHE A 84 -4.98 -17.93 -2.40
CA PHE A 84 -4.21 -17.41 -1.28
C PHE A 84 -2.98 -16.66 -1.79
N ILE A 85 -2.86 -15.39 -1.44
CA ILE A 85 -1.76 -14.53 -1.88
C ILE A 85 -0.76 -14.20 -0.78
N GLY A 86 -1.12 -14.46 0.47
CA GLY A 86 -0.24 -14.24 1.61
C GLY A 86 -0.98 -13.81 2.85
N LYS A 87 -0.23 -13.31 3.80
CA LYS A 87 -0.72 -12.76 5.05
C LYS A 87 -0.48 -11.25 5.07
N SER A 88 -1.39 -10.52 5.67
CA SER A 88 -1.27 -9.10 5.95
C SER A 88 -1.61 -8.84 7.40
N LEU A 89 -1.08 -7.79 7.97
CA LEU A 89 -1.53 -7.31 9.28
C LEU A 89 -2.72 -6.38 9.03
N LEU A 90 -3.87 -6.72 9.61
CA LEU A 90 -5.00 -5.82 9.69
C LEU A 90 -4.76 -4.91 10.89
N ASP A 91 -4.32 -3.68 10.64
CA ASP A 91 -4.05 -2.69 11.68
C ASP A 91 -5.03 -1.53 11.57
N VAL A 92 -6.08 -1.60 12.37
CA VAL A 92 -7.13 -0.59 12.41
C VAL A 92 -6.76 0.65 13.24
N ARG A 93 -5.68 0.59 14.02
CA ARG A 93 -5.28 1.71 14.91
C ARG A 93 -4.77 2.93 14.14
N TYR A 94 -4.15 2.70 13.00
CA TYR A 94 -3.56 3.75 12.16
C TYR A 94 -4.39 4.03 10.90
N ALA A 95 -5.51 3.32 10.72
CA ALA A 95 -6.43 3.61 9.64
C ALA A 95 -7.10 4.97 9.90
N THR A 96 -7.14 5.78 8.86
CA THR A 96 -7.87 7.05 8.83
C THR A 96 -9.28 6.79 8.27
N ASP A 97 -9.79 7.66 7.43
CA ASP A 97 -11.09 7.48 6.76
C ASP A 97 -11.13 6.25 5.83
N THR A 98 -9.96 5.72 5.47
CA THR A 98 -9.82 4.56 4.58
C THR A 98 -8.90 3.52 5.22
N LEU A 99 -9.38 2.29 5.31
CA LEU A 99 -8.58 1.13 5.67
C LEU A 99 -7.96 0.53 4.42
N GLU A 100 -6.64 0.55 4.33
CA GLU A 100 -5.90 0.02 3.19
C GLU A 100 -5.39 -1.40 3.48
N ILE A 101 -5.72 -2.33 2.59
CA ILE A 101 -5.29 -3.72 2.68
C ILE A 101 -4.48 -4.08 1.43
N SER A 102 -3.26 -4.53 1.62
CA SER A 102 -2.44 -5.01 0.51
C SER A 102 -2.92 -6.38 0.01
N LEU A 103 -3.25 -6.45 -1.26
CA LEU A 103 -3.60 -7.69 -1.97
C LEU A 103 -2.38 -8.33 -2.67
N GLY A 104 -1.17 -7.88 -2.30
CA GLY A 104 0.05 -8.45 -2.82
C GLY A 104 0.53 -7.86 -4.15
N ARG A 105 1.48 -8.57 -4.76
CA ARG A 105 2.17 -8.13 -5.98
C ARG A 105 1.43 -8.58 -7.22
N ASP A 106 1.30 -7.69 -8.21
CA ASP A 106 0.79 -8.05 -9.53
C ASP A 106 1.93 -8.02 -10.58
N LYS A 107 2.31 -9.20 -11.07
CA LYS A 107 3.36 -9.34 -12.09
C LYS A 107 2.94 -8.87 -13.48
N LYS A 108 1.65 -8.62 -13.70
CA LYS A 108 1.13 -8.08 -14.97
C LYS A 108 1.35 -6.56 -15.10
N VAL A 109 1.64 -5.88 -13.99
CA VAL A 109 2.08 -4.49 -14.00
C VAL A 109 3.59 -4.48 -13.76
N THR A 110 4.35 -4.21 -14.81
CA THR A 110 5.82 -4.19 -14.74
C THR A 110 6.33 -2.77 -14.61
N ILE A 111 7.37 -2.62 -13.79
CA ILE A 111 7.99 -1.33 -13.49
C ILE A 111 9.49 -1.48 -13.68
N GLU A 112 10.09 -0.51 -14.33
CA GLU A 112 11.52 -0.42 -14.53
C GLU A 112 11.97 1.00 -14.21
N ARG A 113 13.03 1.15 -13.40
CA ARG A 113 13.60 2.43 -13.03
C ARG A 113 15.08 2.41 -13.36
N GLU A 114 15.46 3.27 -14.29
CA GLU A 114 16.80 3.36 -14.82
C GLU A 114 17.35 4.76 -14.62
N LYS A 115 18.66 4.82 -14.45
CA LYS A 115 19.41 6.07 -14.47
C LYS A 115 19.89 6.31 -15.89
N GLU A 116 19.33 7.32 -16.57
CA GLU A 116 19.67 7.57 -17.98
C GLU A 116 21.01 8.28 -18.14
N SER A 117 21.30 9.26 -17.28
CA SER A 117 22.58 10.00 -17.38
C SER A 117 22.96 10.67 -16.07
N ASP A 118 24.27 10.73 -15.85
CA ASP A 118 24.93 11.60 -14.87
C ASP A 118 25.82 12.56 -15.62
N PHE A 119 25.50 13.86 -15.56
CA PHE A 119 26.42 14.90 -16.01
C PHE A 119 26.98 15.60 -14.79
N THR A 120 28.30 15.71 -14.73
CA THR A 120 28.97 16.53 -13.75
C THR A 120 29.76 17.59 -14.49
N GLU A 121 29.30 18.83 -14.42
CA GLU A 121 30.04 19.97 -14.93
C GLU A 121 30.83 20.62 -13.80
N LYS A 122 32.12 20.85 -14.04
CA LYS A 122 32.95 21.72 -13.19
C LYS A 122 32.95 23.11 -13.80
N SER A 123 32.40 24.08 -13.08
CA SER A 123 32.50 25.48 -13.51
C SER A 123 34.00 25.91 -13.49
N PHE A 124 34.48 26.47 -14.59
CA PHE A 124 35.86 27.01 -14.70
C PHE A 124 36.05 28.31 -13.89
N LEU A 125 34.98 28.95 -13.45
CA LEU A 125 34.99 30.21 -12.69
C LEU A 125 34.31 29.99 -11.34
N GLY A 126 35.09 29.48 -10.36
CA GLY A 126 34.65 29.31 -8.97
C GLY A 126 34.63 27.85 -8.51
N ASN A 127 34.44 27.65 -7.20
CA ASN A 127 34.41 26.33 -6.57
C ASN A 127 33.06 25.59 -6.70
N LYS A 128 32.13 26.09 -7.52
CA LYS A 128 30.82 25.44 -7.71
C LYS A 128 30.95 24.20 -8.60
N LYS A 129 30.38 23.09 -8.14
CA LYS A 129 30.23 21.86 -8.93
C LYS A 129 28.75 21.62 -9.14
N THR A 130 28.33 21.42 -10.39
CA THR A 130 26.97 21.06 -10.73
C THR A 130 26.94 19.59 -11.11
N ALA A 131 26.04 18.80 -10.50
CA ALA A 131 25.79 17.41 -10.86
C ALA A 131 24.32 17.27 -11.25
N SER A 132 24.08 16.89 -12.50
CA SER A 132 22.73 16.62 -13.00
C SER A 132 22.47 15.13 -13.02
N ARG A 133 21.27 14.72 -12.62
CA ARG A 133 20.85 13.31 -12.59
C ARG A 133 19.49 13.17 -13.25
N LEU A 134 19.39 12.24 -14.19
CA LEU A 134 18.14 11.91 -14.85
C LEU A 134 17.77 10.47 -14.57
N TRP A 135 16.55 10.27 -14.05
CA TRP A 135 15.96 8.97 -13.81
C TRP A 135 14.73 8.80 -14.70
N LYS A 136 14.61 7.63 -15.32
CA LYS A 136 13.45 7.23 -16.11
C LYS A 136 12.76 6.06 -15.44
N THR A 137 11.48 6.23 -15.15
CA THR A 137 10.61 5.15 -14.69
C THR A 137 9.65 4.80 -15.79
N THR A 138 9.71 3.54 -16.24
CA THR A 138 8.82 2.99 -17.25
C THR A 138 7.84 2.03 -16.59
N ILE A 139 6.54 2.24 -16.82
CA ILE A 139 5.48 1.42 -16.29
C ILE A 139 4.70 0.83 -17.45
N LYS A 140 4.51 -0.49 -17.42
CA LYS A 140 3.75 -1.20 -18.45
C LYS A 140 2.63 -2.01 -17.80
N ASN A 141 1.40 -1.70 -18.18
CA ASN A 141 0.23 -2.50 -17.86
C ASN A 141 0.05 -3.59 -18.93
N ASN A 142 0.24 -4.84 -18.57
CA ASN A 142 0.03 -6.01 -19.44
C ASN A 142 -1.36 -6.65 -19.22
N LYS A 143 -2.27 -5.97 -18.53
CA LYS A 143 -3.66 -6.40 -18.35
C LYS A 143 -4.52 -5.89 -19.50
N SER A 144 -5.67 -6.51 -19.72
CA SER A 144 -6.65 -6.06 -20.72
C SER A 144 -7.45 -4.84 -20.28
N GLN A 145 -7.39 -4.47 -19.00
CA GLN A 145 -8.15 -3.37 -18.42
C GLN A 145 -7.22 -2.24 -17.97
N PRO A 146 -7.66 -0.98 -18.02
CA PRO A 146 -6.94 0.12 -17.43
C PRO A 146 -6.84 -0.07 -15.90
N VAL A 147 -5.78 0.49 -15.32
CA VAL A 147 -5.55 0.45 -13.88
C VAL A 147 -5.32 1.85 -13.35
N SER A 148 -5.82 2.13 -12.16
CA SER A 148 -5.46 3.32 -11.38
C SER A 148 -4.19 3.01 -10.59
N MET A 149 -3.23 3.95 -10.58
CA MET A 149 -1.94 3.71 -9.96
C MET A 149 -1.38 4.97 -9.32
N VAL A 150 -0.84 4.81 -8.12
CA VAL A 150 0.00 5.81 -7.45
C VAL A 150 1.46 5.37 -7.54
N VAL A 151 2.30 6.27 -8.00
CA VAL A 151 3.75 6.07 -8.04
C VAL A 151 4.42 7.12 -7.19
N LEU A 152 5.29 6.68 -6.27
CA LEU A 152 6.10 7.57 -5.46
C LEU A 152 7.58 7.46 -5.85
N ASP A 153 8.25 8.59 -5.92
CA ASP A 153 9.71 8.68 -5.98
C ASP A 153 10.15 9.84 -5.07
N GLN A 154 11.41 10.14 -5.02
CA GLN A 154 11.95 11.17 -4.17
C GLN A 154 13.18 11.82 -4.80
N VAL A 155 13.19 13.14 -4.78
CA VAL A 155 14.40 13.96 -5.05
C VAL A 155 15.12 14.24 -3.74
N PRO A 156 16.45 14.47 -3.78
CA PRO A 156 17.19 14.91 -2.61
C PRO A 156 16.66 16.22 -2.06
N VAL A 157 16.68 16.37 -0.74
CA VAL A 157 16.46 17.65 -0.05
C VAL A 157 17.76 18.00 0.67
N SER A 158 18.24 19.24 0.50
CA SER A 158 19.42 19.71 1.20
C SER A 158 19.05 20.50 2.46
N THR A 159 19.77 20.25 3.53
CA THR A 159 19.74 21.05 4.77
C THR A 159 20.97 21.97 4.88
N LEU A 160 21.88 21.91 3.90
CA LEU A 160 23.11 22.71 3.84
C LEU A 160 22.92 23.87 2.88
N GLU A 161 23.25 25.08 3.31
CA GLU A 161 23.14 26.30 2.50
C GLU A 161 24.04 26.27 1.25
N GLU A 162 25.16 25.55 1.30
CA GLU A 162 26.07 25.41 0.19
C GLU A 162 25.61 24.45 -0.91
N ILE A 163 24.55 23.66 -0.63
CA ILE A 163 24.03 22.67 -1.58
C ILE A 163 22.63 23.09 -2.00
N GLU A 164 22.51 23.47 -3.25
CA GLU A 164 21.24 23.79 -3.89
C GLU A 164 20.76 22.61 -4.74
N VAL A 165 19.48 22.25 -4.60
CA VAL A 165 18.84 21.21 -5.42
C VAL A 165 17.81 21.87 -6.31
N GLU A 166 18.07 21.87 -7.61
CA GLU A 166 17.15 22.36 -8.63
C GLU A 166 16.45 21.21 -9.34
N ILE A 167 15.13 21.30 -9.45
CA ILE A 167 14.31 20.33 -10.16
C ILE A 167 14.01 20.85 -11.56
N GLN A 168 14.49 20.16 -12.58
CA GLN A 168 14.29 20.57 -13.97
C GLN A 168 12.96 20.08 -14.52
N SER A 169 12.55 18.84 -14.23
CA SER A 169 11.32 18.26 -14.70
C SER A 169 10.84 17.12 -13.82
N LEU A 170 9.55 17.03 -13.60
CA LEU A 170 8.89 15.95 -12.85
C LEU A 170 7.87 15.18 -13.68
N SER A 171 7.77 15.45 -14.98
CA SER A 171 6.82 14.78 -15.88
C SER A 171 5.38 14.76 -15.32
N GLY A 172 4.94 15.89 -14.74
CA GLY A 172 3.60 16.05 -14.16
C GLY A 172 3.43 15.56 -12.73
N GLY A 173 4.48 15.04 -12.09
CA GLY A 173 4.42 14.64 -10.68
C GLY A 173 4.23 15.82 -9.72
N LYS A 174 3.48 15.60 -8.67
CA LYS A 174 3.32 16.55 -7.54
C LYS A 174 4.51 16.41 -6.59
N HIS A 175 5.11 17.51 -6.20
CA HIS A 175 6.30 17.54 -5.36
C HIS A 175 6.00 18.13 -3.99
N ASP A 176 6.39 17.41 -2.95
CA ASP A 176 6.47 17.95 -1.58
C ASP A 176 7.89 18.46 -1.32
N VAL A 177 8.03 19.77 -1.22
CA VAL A 177 9.32 20.46 -1.02
C VAL A 177 10.00 20.08 0.30
N LYS A 178 9.22 19.72 1.33
CA LYS A 178 9.77 19.41 2.66
C LYS A 178 10.41 18.02 2.70
N THR A 179 9.77 17.05 2.08
CA THR A 179 10.20 15.65 2.10
C THR A 179 10.98 15.26 0.85
N GLY A 180 10.87 16.04 -0.23
CA GLY A 180 11.38 15.71 -1.55
C GLY A 180 10.56 14.63 -2.26
N GLU A 181 9.43 14.21 -1.70
CA GLU A 181 8.55 13.21 -2.31
C GLU A 181 7.96 13.73 -3.61
N ILE A 182 7.87 12.84 -4.59
CA ILE A 182 7.19 13.09 -5.85
C ILE A 182 6.10 12.03 -5.99
N LYS A 183 4.87 12.47 -6.27
CA LYS A 183 3.70 11.62 -6.45
C LYS A 183 3.10 11.82 -7.83
N TRP A 184 2.90 10.71 -8.57
CA TRP A 184 2.09 10.63 -9.79
C TRP A 184 0.82 9.82 -9.54
N GLU A 185 -0.29 10.26 -10.14
CA GLU A 185 -1.61 9.61 -10.07
C GLU A 185 -2.21 9.44 -11.48
#